data_43b70ba7525e8da53837698fea53df0a
#
_entry.id   43b70ba7525e8da53837698fea53df0a
#
_cell.length_a   1.000
_cell.length_b   1.000
_cell.length_c   1.000
_cell.angle_alpha   90.00
_cell.angle_beta   90.00
_cell.angle_gamma   90.00
#
_symmetry.space_group_name_H-M   'P 1'
#
loop_
_entity.id
_entity.type
_entity.pdbx_description
1 polymer ?
#
loop_
_entity_poly.entity_id
_entity_poly.type
_entity_poly.pdbx_seq_one_letter_code
_entity_poly.pdbx_strand_id
1 'polypeptide(L)'
;AAIGRIVRERGIVFHTDAVQTAGHLATKVDELDVDLLSLSAHKFYGPKGVGALYIRKGTKIAPFLHGGEQERRRRASTHNVPGIVGLGRAIALAEARREEEGPRMTALRDRLIAGIVGGIGHTVLNGDPRGRLPNNVSVAIAFVEGESLVLSLDMEGIACATGSACTSQSLEPSHVLIG
;
A
#
# COMPACT_ATOMS: atom_id res chain seq x y z
N ALA A 1 4.51 3.29 -14.76
CA ALA A 1 4.84 3.83 -16.09
C ALA A 1 5.27 2.75 -17.09
N ALA A 2 6.30 1.91 -16.82
CA ALA A 2 6.76 0.91 -17.81
C ALA A 2 5.67 -0.11 -18.18
N ILE A 3 5.05 -0.75 -17.19
CA ILE A 3 3.95 -1.70 -17.41
C ILE A 3 2.78 -1.01 -18.12
N GLY A 4 2.39 0.19 -17.71
CA GLY A 4 1.30 0.96 -18.31
C GLY A 4 1.49 1.16 -19.82
N ARG A 5 2.68 1.52 -20.26
CA ARG A 5 3.00 1.65 -21.70
C ARG A 5 2.82 0.32 -22.45
N ILE A 6 3.37 -0.76 -21.91
CA ILE A 6 3.29 -2.08 -22.53
C ILE A 6 1.85 -2.56 -22.72
N VAL A 7 1.00 -2.40 -21.70
CA VAL A 7 -0.39 -2.86 -21.75
C VAL A 7 -1.25 -1.95 -22.62
N ARG A 8 -0.97 -0.64 -22.65
CA ARG A 8 -1.66 0.31 -23.50
C ARG A 8 -1.44 0.03 -24.98
N GLU A 9 -0.20 -0.26 -25.38
CA GLU A 9 0.15 -0.67 -26.76
C GLU A 9 -0.63 -1.91 -27.22
N ARG A 10 -1.09 -2.73 -26.29
CA ARG A 10 -1.84 -3.96 -26.53
C ARG A 10 -3.35 -3.83 -26.32
N GLY A 11 -3.83 -2.62 -25.99
CA GLY A 11 -5.26 -2.37 -25.70
C GLY A 11 -5.78 -3.13 -24.47
N ILE A 12 -4.90 -3.47 -23.52
CA ILE A 12 -5.25 -4.18 -22.29
C ILE A 12 -5.62 -3.18 -21.20
N VAL A 13 -6.77 -3.38 -20.54
CA VAL A 13 -7.17 -2.57 -19.38
C VAL A 13 -6.22 -2.85 -18.22
N PHE A 14 -5.70 -1.76 -17.66
CA PHE A 14 -4.71 -1.84 -16.58
C PHE A 14 -5.24 -1.25 -15.27
N HIS A 15 -5.32 -2.10 -14.26
CA HIS A 15 -5.60 -1.72 -12.88
C HIS A 15 -4.33 -1.80 -12.03
N THR A 16 -4.13 -0.82 -11.18
CA THR A 16 -3.13 -0.89 -10.11
C THR A 16 -3.76 -0.71 -8.75
N ASP A 17 -3.37 -1.55 -7.80
CA ASP A 17 -3.62 -1.31 -6.39
C ASP A 17 -2.55 -0.35 -5.87
N ALA A 18 -2.96 0.88 -5.56
CA ALA A 18 -2.10 1.93 -5.03
C ALA A 18 -2.31 2.14 -3.52
N VAL A 19 -2.94 1.19 -2.83
CA VAL A 19 -3.28 1.30 -1.40
C VAL A 19 -2.05 1.61 -0.55
N GLN A 20 -0.89 1.04 -0.87
CA GLN A 20 0.35 1.28 -0.14
C GLN A 20 1.20 2.43 -0.71
N THR A 21 0.92 2.89 -1.94
CA THR A 21 1.73 3.90 -2.62
C THR A 21 1.14 5.30 -2.56
N ALA A 22 -0.21 5.41 -2.53
CA ALA A 22 -0.90 6.69 -2.44
C ALA A 22 -0.49 7.45 -1.17
N GLY A 23 -0.12 8.72 -1.32
CA GLY A 23 0.40 9.55 -0.24
C GLY A 23 1.89 9.36 0.10
N HIS A 24 2.55 8.31 -0.43
CA HIS A 24 3.98 8.05 -0.24
C HIS A 24 4.80 8.27 -1.51
N LEU A 25 4.24 7.92 -2.66
CA LEU A 25 4.83 8.15 -3.97
C LEU A 25 3.88 9.00 -4.83
N ALA A 26 4.42 9.61 -5.88
CA ALA A 26 3.60 10.26 -6.89
C ALA A 26 2.74 9.20 -7.61
N THR A 27 1.42 9.30 -7.46
CA THR A 27 0.45 8.36 -8.05
C THR A 27 -0.40 9.05 -9.13
N LYS A 28 0.26 9.77 -10.03
CA LYS A 28 -0.40 10.46 -11.13
C LYS A 28 -0.85 9.46 -12.19
N VAL A 29 -2.14 9.30 -12.35
CA VAL A 29 -2.77 8.28 -13.19
C VAL A 29 -2.38 8.36 -14.66
N ASP A 30 -2.10 9.55 -15.16
CA ASP A 30 -1.68 9.75 -16.56
C ASP A 30 -0.20 9.38 -16.77
N GLU A 31 0.66 9.64 -15.79
CA GLU A 31 2.07 9.23 -15.82
C GLU A 31 2.23 7.70 -15.64
N LEU A 32 1.31 7.08 -14.90
CA LEU A 32 1.28 5.64 -14.70
C LEU A 32 0.63 4.87 -15.86
N ASP A 33 -0.13 5.57 -16.71
CA ASP A 33 -0.92 4.98 -17.80
C ASP A 33 -1.93 3.92 -17.33
N VAL A 34 -2.55 4.15 -16.17
CA VAL A 34 -3.54 3.23 -15.61
C VAL A 34 -4.96 3.60 -16.02
N ASP A 35 -5.81 2.61 -16.20
CA ASP A 35 -7.24 2.78 -16.43
C ASP A 35 -8.03 2.75 -15.13
N LEU A 36 -7.53 2.01 -14.14
CA LEU A 36 -8.11 1.86 -12.82
C LEU A 36 -7.03 1.96 -11.75
N LEU A 37 -7.37 2.62 -10.62
CA LEU A 37 -6.45 2.72 -9.48
C LEU A 37 -7.25 2.68 -8.18
N SER A 38 -6.90 1.73 -7.31
CA SER A 38 -7.51 1.60 -5.98
C SER A 38 -6.66 2.29 -4.92
N LEU A 39 -7.34 2.92 -3.94
CA LEU A 39 -6.71 3.46 -2.75
C LEU A 39 -7.60 3.30 -1.51
N SER A 40 -7.00 3.34 -0.33
CA SER A 40 -7.70 3.23 0.96
C SER A 40 -7.25 4.32 1.92
N ALA A 41 -8.22 5.04 2.49
CA ALA A 41 -7.96 6.24 3.28
C ALA A 41 -7.05 6.00 4.50
N HIS A 42 -7.23 4.87 5.21
CA HIS A 42 -6.48 4.57 6.43
C HIS A 42 -4.98 4.32 6.18
N LYS A 43 -4.54 4.18 4.94
CA LYS A 43 -3.12 4.00 4.59
C LYS A 43 -2.36 5.32 4.47
N PHE A 44 -3.08 6.44 4.43
CA PHE A 44 -2.52 7.80 4.48
C PHE A 44 -3.22 8.65 5.56
N TYR A 45 -3.46 8.03 6.74
CA TYR A 45 -4.00 8.65 7.95
C TYR A 45 -5.43 9.19 7.83
N GLY A 46 -6.19 8.72 6.84
CA GLY A 46 -7.62 8.99 6.72
C GLY A 46 -8.49 7.99 7.49
N PRO A 47 -9.83 8.15 7.43
CA PRO A 47 -10.75 7.27 8.15
C PRO A 47 -10.70 5.82 7.65
N LYS A 48 -10.89 4.86 8.57
CA LYS A 48 -11.15 3.46 8.21
C LYS A 48 -12.52 3.33 7.54
N GLY A 49 -12.71 2.28 6.74
CA GLY A 49 -13.99 1.96 6.10
C GLY A 49 -14.34 2.82 4.88
N VAL A 50 -13.37 3.55 4.33
CA VAL A 50 -13.54 4.33 3.09
C VAL A 50 -12.32 4.18 2.20
N GLY A 51 -12.55 4.05 0.91
CA GLY A 51 -11.56 4.01 -0.14
C GLY A 51 -12.11 4.63 -1.42
N ALA A 52 -11.30 4.69 -2.45
CA ALA A 52 -11.72 5.18 -3.76
C ALA A 52 -11.15 4.30 -4.87
N LEU A 53 -11.91 4.21 -5.96
CA LEU A 53 -11.48 3.63 -7.21
C LEU A 53 -11.48 4.73 -8.28
N TYR A 54 -10.31 5.09 -8.77
CA TYR A 54 -10.21 5.89 -9.99
C TYR A 54 -10.60 5.02 -11.19
N ILE A 55 -11.40 5.58 -12.09
CA ILE A 55 -11.82 4.93 -13.33
C ILE A 55 -11.59 5.91 -14.46
N ARG A 56 -10.67 5.62 -15.38
CA ARG A 56 -10.43 6.44 -16.56
C ARG A 56 -11.69 6.53 -17.42
N LYS A 57 -11.98 7.71 -17.94
CA LYS A 57 -13.14 7.93 -18.82
C LYS A 57 -13.09 6.95 -19.99
N GLY A 58 -14.18 6.23 -20.21
CA GLY A 58 -14.30 5.21 -21.24
C GLY A 58 -14.04 3.77 -20.78
N THR A 59 -13.39 3.56 -19.63
CA THR A 59 -13.20 2.24 -19.06
C THR A 59 -14.53 1.66 -18.57
N LYS A 60 -14.87 0.46 -19.05
CA LYS A 60 -16.10 -0.24 -18.67
C LYS A 60 -15.81 -1.14 -17.46
N ILE A 61 -16.64 -1.03 -16.43
CA ILE A 61 -16.65 -1.92 -15.27
C ILE A 61 -18.08 -2.38 -14.99
N ALA A 62 -18.23 -3.60 -14.52
CA ALA A 62 -19.50 -4.10 -13.98
C ALA A 62 -19.67 -3.63 -12.52
N PRO A 63 -20.88 -3.30 -12.06
CA PRO A 63 -21.12 -3.03 -10.66
C PRO A 63 -20.82 -4.26 -9.82
N PHE A 64 -20.13 -4.07 -8.70
CA PHE A 64 -19.92 -5.14 -7.72
C PHE A 64 -21.07 -5.21 -6.71
N LEU A 65 -21.59 -4.05 -6.28
CA LEU A 65 -22.76 -3.95 -5.41
C LEU A 65 -23.95 -3.51 -6.25
N HIS A 66 -24.98 -4.38 -6.33
CA HIS A 66 -26.20 -4.13 -7.07
C HIS A 66 -27.25 -3.46 -6.19
N GLY A 67 -28.11 -2.60 -6.77
CA GLY A 67 -29.19 -1.89 -6.08
C GLY A 67 -29.40 -0.49 -6.64
N GLY A 68 -29.27 0.54 -5.80
CA GLY A 68 -29.43 1.95 -6.16
C GLY A 68 -28.41 2.46 -7.19
N GLU A 69 -28.66 3.68 -7.67
CA GLU A 69 -27.90 4.24 -8.81
C GLU A 69 -26.68 5.08 -8.40
N GLN A 70 -26.21 4.94 -7.15
CA GLN A 70 -25.07 5.70 -6.65
C GLN A 70 -23.81 5.44 -7.51
N GLU A 71 -22.86 6.35 -7.48
CA GLU A 71 -21.61 6.28 -8.25
C GLU A 71 -21.84 6.01 -9.74
N ARG A 72 -22.90 6.60 -10.31
CA ARG A 72 -23.29 6.42 -11.72
C ARG A 72 -23.59 4.95 -12.04
N ARG A 73 -24.33 4.27 -11.17
CA ARG A 73 -24.69 2.84 -11.26
C ARG A 73 -23.51 1.87 -11.10
N ARG A 74 -22.39 2.33 -10.53
CA ARG A 74 -21.21 1.48 -10.35
C ARG A 74 -21.12 0.82 -8.98
N ARG A 75 -21.78 1.42 -7.98
CA ARG A 75 -21.79 0.92 -6.61
C ARG A 75 -23.05 1.41 -5.90
N ALA A 76 -23.92 0.49 -5.54
CA ALA A 76 -25.13 0.79 -4.78
C ALA A 76 -24.83 1.16 -3.32
N SER A 77 -25.83 1.63 -2.60
CA SER A 77 -25.85 2.08 -1.21
C SER A 77 -25.50 3.55 -1.02
N THR A 78 -26.09 4.12 0.02
CA THR A 78 -25.90 5.52 0.43
C THR A 78 -24.42 5.86 0.61
N HIS A 79 -24.03 7.04 0.18
CA HIS A 79 -22.65 7.51 0.33
C HIS A 79 -22.28 7.71 1.81
N ASN A 80 -21.12 7.21 2.21
CA ASN A 80 -20.51 7.54 3.50
C ASN A 80 -19.86 8.94 3.42
N VAL A 81 -20.68 9.99 3.44
CA VAL A 81 -20.22 11.37 3.25
C VAL A 81 -19.11 11.77 4.22
N PRO A 82 -19.21 11.52 5.54
CA PRO A 82 -18.12 11.84 6.47
C PRO A 82 -16.81 11.15 6.11
N GLY A 83 -16.85 9.86 5.76
CA GLY A 83 -15.68 9.11 5.33
C GLY A 83 -15.07 9.64 4.04
N ILE A 84 -15.90 9.98 3.05
CA ILE A 84 -15.45 10.54 1.76
C ILE A 84 -14.77 11.90 1.96
N VAL A 85 -15.33 12.78 2.76
CA VAL A 85 -14.74 14.09 3.11
C VAL A 85 -13.41 13.89 3.84
N GLY A 86 -13.37 12.97 4.81
CA GLY A 86 -12.14 12.62 5.53
C GLY A 86 -11.06 12.05 4.63
N LEU A 87 -11.41 11.17 3.67
CA LEU A 87 -10.49 10.65 2.66
C LEU A 87 -9.92 11.80 1.80
N GLY A 88 -10.79 12.67 1.29
CA GLY A 88 -10.36 13.81 0.46
C GLY A 88 -9.39 14.75 1.21
N ARG A 89 -9.65 15.02 2.49
CA ARG A 89 -8.74 15.82 3.31
C ARG A 89 -7.42 15.13 3.58
N ALA A 90 -7.47 13.83 3.91
CA ALA A 90 -6.27 13.05 4.20
C ALA A 90 -5.33 12.94 3.01
N ILE A 91 -5.84 12.64 1.81
CA ILE A 91 -4.98 12.53 0.61
C ILE A 91 -4.38 13.88 0.22
N ALA A 92 -5.13 14.98 0.36
CA ALA A 92 -4.62 16.33 0.10
C ALA A 92 -3.46 16.68 1.07
N LEU A 93 -3.57 16.35 2.35
CA LEU A 93 -2.51 16.56 3.33
C LEU A 93 -1.30 15.66 3.07
N ALA A 94 -1.52 14.38 2.74
CA ALA A 94 -0.46 13.44 2.44
C ALA A 94 0.36 13.88 1.21
N GLU A 95 -0.33 14.32 0.15
CA GLU A 95 0.34 14.82 -1.06
C GLU A 95 1.13 16.11 -0.78
N ALA A 96 0.57 17.05 -0.01
CA ALA A 96 1.25 18.30 0.35
C ALA A 96 2.54 18.07 1.16
N ARG A 97 2.60 16.98 1.94
CA ARG A 97 3.76 16.64 2.79
C ARG A 97 4.70 15.60 2.16
N ARG A 98 4.34 15.03 1.04
CA ARG A 98 5.05 13.89 0.44
C ARG A 98 6.53 14.19 0.17
N GLU A 99 6.85 15.38 -0.31
CA GLU A 99 8.22 15.78 -0.63
C GLU A 99 9.10 16.00 0.61
N GLU A 100 8.51 16.35 1.74
CA GLU A 100 9.18 16.49 3.03
C GLU A 100 9.30 15.15 3.74
N GLU A 101 8.19 14.41 3.85
CA GLU A 101 8.10 13.17 4.61
C GLU A 101 8.80 11.98 3.91
N GLY A 102 8.82 11.94 2.59
CA GLY A 102 9.45 10.86 1.82
C GLY A 102 10.93 10.70 2.14
N PRO A 103 11.78 11.73 2.03
CA PRO A 103 13.18 11.68 2.41
C PRO A 103 13.40 11.37 3.89
N ARG A 104 12.60 11.94 4.79
CA ARG A 104 12.69 11.68 6.24
C ARG A 104 12.42 10.20 6.55
N MET A 105 11.34 9.62 6.03
CA MET A 105 11.02 8.21 6.21
C MET A 105 12.07 7.30 5.59
N THR A 106 12.58 7.65 4.42
CA THR A 106 13.66 6.91 3.75
C THR A 106 14.91 6.84 4.63
N ALA A 107 15.33 7.95 5.21
CA ALA A 107 16.50 7.98 6.09
C ALA A 107 16.30 7.10 7.35
N LEU A 108 15.12 7.14 7.96
CA LEU A 108 14.78 6.28 9.11
C LEU A 108 14.73 4.80 8.73
N ARG A 109 14.11 4.49 7.59
CA ARG A 109 14.06 3.14 7.02
C ARG A 109 15.46 2.59 6.79
N ASP A 110 16.32 3.35 6.13
CA ASP A 110 17.66 2.90 5.76
C ASP A 110 18.54 2.71 7.00
N ARG A 111 18.38 3.57 8.02
CA ARG A 111 19.04 3.41 9.31
C ARG A 111 18.57 2.13 10.02
N LEU A 112 17.27 1.83 10.00
CA LEU A 112 16.71 0.62 10.60
C LEU A 112 17.22 -0.63 9.86
N ILE A 113 17.18 -0.64 8.54
CA ILE A 113 17.70 -1.75 7.71
C ILE A 113 19.17 -2.00 8.02
N ALA A 114 19.99 -0.96 8.02
CA ALA A 114 21.44 -1.08 8.28
C ALA A 114 21.70 -1.64 9.69
N GLY A 115 20.94 -1.18 10.70
CA GLY A 115 21.07 -1.67 12.07
C GLY A 115 20.69 -3.16 12.20
N ILE A 116 19.59 -3.56 11.59
CA ILE A 116 19.12 -4.97 11.66
C ILE A 116 20.06 -5.88 10.87
N VAL A 117 20.33 -5.59 9.60
CA VAL A 117 21.13 -6.46 8.73
C VAL A 117 22.60 -6.49 9.15
N GLY A 118 23.13 -5.39 9.68
CA GLY A 118 24.50 -5.34 10.16
C GLY A 118 24.70 -5.87 11.59
N GLY A 119 23.66 -5.84 12.41
CA GLY A 119 23.71 -6.24 13.82
C GLY A 119 23.23 -7.66 14.15
N ILE A 120 22.41 -8.24 13.27
CA ILE A 120 21.78 -9.56 13.52
C ILE A 120 22.23 -10.53 12.43
N GLY A 121 22.93 -11.59 12.84
CA GLY A 121 23.35 -12.67 11.94
C GLY A 121 22.18 -13.39 11.27
N HIS A 122 22.43 -13.95 10.10
CA HIS A 122 21.43 -14.71 9.33
C HIS A 122 20.16 -13.91 8.98
N THR A 123 20.30 -12.61 8.77
CA THR A 123 19.22 -11.70 8.36
C THR A 123 19.32 -11.39 6.88
N VAL A 124 18.19 -11.45 6.18
CA VAL A 124 18.07 -11.10 4.76
C VAL A 124 17.05 -9.97 4.60
N LEU A 125 17.42 -8.95 3.85
CA LEU A 125 16.48 -7.91 3.43
C LEU A 125 15.66 -8.41 2.23
N ASN A 126 14.34 -8.45 2.39
CA ASN A 126 13.43 -8.87 1.32
C ASN A 126 13.20 -7.74 0.32
N GLY A 127 13.23 -8.08 -0.97
CA GLY A 127 13.00 -7.15 -2.08
C GLY A 127 14.20 -6.25 -2.43
N ASP A 128 14.01 -5.36 -3.39
CA ASP A 128 15.06 -4.46 -3.86
C ASP A 128 15.49 -3.48 -2.75
N PRO A 129 16.78 -3.37 -2.44
CA PRO A 129 17.28 -2.44 -1.41
C PRO A 129 17.08 -0.96 -1.78
N ARG A 130 16.98 -0.62 -3.07
CA ARG A 130 16.84 0.75 -3.57
C ARG A 130 15.44 1.10 -4.04
N GLY A 131 14.79 0.21 -4.81
CA GLY A 131 13.48 0.41 -5.40
C GLY A 131 12.34 0.03 -4.46
N ARG A 132 12.27 0.60 -3.25
CA ARG A 132 11.24 0.30 -2.25
C ARG A 132 10.53 1.55 -1.74
N LEU A 133 9.34 1.34 -1.16
CA LEU A 133 8.59 2.42 -0.51
C LEU A 133 9.40 3.04 0.64
N PRO A 134 9.27 4.36 0.86
CA PRO A 134 10.02 5.06 1.91
C PRO A 134 9.78 4.52 3.32
N ASN A 135 8.63 3.91 3.56
CA ASN A 135 8.19 3.38 4.85
C ASN A 135 8.22 1.85 4.94
N ASN A 136 8.85 1.14 3.99
CA ASN A 136 8.86 -0.32 3.97
C ASN A 136 10.19 -0.89 4.47
N VAL A 137 10.14 -1.67 5.55
CA VAL A 137 11.22 -2.57 6.00
C VAL A 137 10.63 -3.98 6.08
N SER A 138 11.18 -4.89 5.30
CA SER A 138 10.82 -6.32 5.35
C SER A 138 12.11 -7.11 5.43
N VAL A 139 12.28 -7.87 6.51
CA VAL A 139 13.46 -8.69 6.76
C VAL A 139 13.04 -10.11 7.11
N ALA A 140 13.82 -11.08 6.72
CA ALA A 140 13.73 -12.45 7.20
C ALA A 140 14.93 -12.74 8.09
N ILE A 141 14.69 -13.34 9.25
CA ILE A 141 15.71 -13.71 10.23
C ILE A 141 15.62 -15.24 10.42
N ALA A 142 16.68 -15.95 10.08
CA ALA A 142 16.70 -17.41 10.21
C ALA A 142 16.77 -17.84 11.68
N PHE A 143 16.26 -19.04 11.95
CA PHE A 143 16.28 -19.68 13.26
C PHE A 143 15.45 -18.99 14.36
N VAL A 144 14.59 -18.07 13.97
CA VAL A 144 13.67 -17.38 14.88
C VAL A 144 12.25 -17.54 14.37
N GLU A 145 11.35 -17.94 15.25
CA GLU A 145 9.92 -18.00 14.95
C GLU A 145 9.34 -16.58 14.99
N GLY A 146 8.65 -16.17 13.91
CA GLY A 146 8.25 -14.78 13.71
C GLY A 146 7.22 -14.26 14.71
N GLU A 147 6.26 -15.09 15.12
CA GLU A 147 5.24 -14.70 16.10
C GLU A 147 5.85 -14.47 17.48
N SER A 148 6.73 -15.36 17.93
CA SER A 148 7.47 -15.19 19.18
C SER A 148 8.33 -13.93 19.19
N LEU A 149 8.96 -13.60 18.06
CA LEU A 149 9.72 -12.37 17.91
C LEU A 149 8.83 -11.12 18.01
N VAL A 150 7.67 -11.13 17.35
CA VAL A 150 6.70 -10.02 17.42
C VAL A 150 6.18 -9.81 18.85
N LEU A 151 5.83 -10.89 19.54
CA LEU A 151 5.39 -10.81 20.95
C LEU A 151 6.50 -10.27 21.87
N SER A 152 7.74 -10.70 21.67
CA SER A 152 8.88 -10.20 22.44
C SER A 152 9.13 -8.71 22.21
N LEU A 153 9.01 -8.25 20.97
CA LEU A 153 9.13 -6.82 20.62
C LEU A 153 7.97 -5.99 21.18
N ASP A 154 6.75 -6.54 21.20
CA ASP A 154 5.58 -5.87 21.79
C ASP A 154 5.77 -5.63 23.29
N MET A 155 6.36 -6.60 24.00
CA MET A 155 6.73 -6.43 25.43
C MET A 155 7.74 -5.30 25.67
N GLU A 156 8.58 -5.01 24.68
CA GLU A 156 9.53 -3.88 24.69
C GLU A 156 8.89 -2.58 24.12
N GLY A 157 7.58 -2.56 23.83
CA GLY A 157 6.85 -1.41 23.31
C GLY A 157 7.08 -1.16 21.80
N ILE A 158 7.56 -2.16 21.05
CA ILE A 158 7.83 -2.06 19.62
C ILE A 158 6.75 -2.83 18.85
N ALA A 159 5.84 -2.09 18.20
CA ALA A 159 4.79 -2.67 17.38
C ALA A 159 5.31 -3.05 15.99
N CYS A 160 5.20 -4.32 15.64
CA CYS A 160 5.53 -4.83 14.30
C CYS A 160 4.58 -5.98 13.91
N ALA A 161 4.76 -6.55 12.73
CA ALA A 161 3.95 -7.67 12.27
C ALA A 161 4.81 -8.69 11.51
N THR A 162 4.39 -9.96 11.55
CA THR A 162 4.92 -11.00 10.68
C THR A 162 4.27 -10.87 9.30
N GLY A 163 5.07 -10.71 8.25
CA GLY A 163 4.56 -10.62 6.88
C GLY A 163 3.56 -9.48 6.64
N SER A 164 2.49 -9.74 5.89
CA SER A 164 1.43 -8.76 5.67
C SER A 164 0.47 -8.70 6.85
N ALA A 165 0.15 -7.50 7.33
CA ALA A 165 -0.82 -7.29 8.40
C ALA A 165 -2.23 -7.86 8.07
N CYS A 166 -2.58 -7.97 6.79
CA CYS A 166 -3.85 -8.55 6.33
C CYS A 166 -3.86 -10.09 6.41
N THR A 167 -2.71 -10.72 6.48
CA THR A 167 -2.55 -12.18 6.58
C THR A 167 -1.84 -12.60 7.86
N SER A 168 -1.81 -11.74 8.87
CA SER A 168 -1.13 -11.98 10.15
C SER A 168 -1.65 -13.19 10.95
N GLN A 169 -2.82 -13.73 10.59
CA GLN A 169 -3.36 -14.98 11.17
C GLN A 169 -2.84 -16.24 10.47
N SER A 170 -2.11 -16.13 9.36
CA SER A 170 -1.50 -17.26 8.67
C SER A 170 -0.04 -17.38 9.06
N LEU A 171 0.36 -18.58 9.51
CA LEU A 171 1.76 -18.94 9.77
C LEU A 171 2.52 -19.29 8.47
N GLU A 172 1.80 -19.31 7.33
CA GLU A 172 2.41 -19.62 6.04
C GLU A 172 3.26 -18.45 5.54
N PRO A 173 4.40 -18.76 4.92
CA PRO A 173 5.22 -17.72 4.27
C PRO A 173 4.43 -16.97 3.18
N SER A 174 4.74 -15.69 2.99
CA SER A 174 4.11 -14.90 1.94
C SER A 174 4.34 -15.54 0.57
N HIS A 175 3.27 -15.78 -0.19
CA HIS A 175 3.33 -16.28 -1.56
C HIS A 175 4.18 -15.38 -2.49
N VAL A 176 4.29 -14.10 -2.17
CA VAL A 176 5.13 -13.13 -2.91
C VAL A 176 6.62 -13.37 -2.67
N LEU A 177 6.99 -13.93 -1.50
CA LEU A 177 8.38 -14.23 -1.18
C LEU A 177 8.79 -15.65 -1.63
N ILE A 178 7.81 -16.53 -1.89
CA ILE A 178 8.05 -17.91 -2.35
C ILE A 178 8.17 -17.95 -3.88
N GLY A 179 7.40 -17.12 -4.61
CA GLY A 179 7.41 -17.01 -6.08
C GLY A 179 8.54 -16.16 -6.57
#